data_f7fd8f93ba6664f170e57e4404032ff9
#
_entry.id   f7fd8f93ba6664f170e57e4404032ff9
#
_cell.length_a   1.000
_cell.length_b   1.000
_cell.length_c   1.000
_cell.angle_alpha   90.00
_cell.angle_beta   90.00
_cell.angle_gamma   90.00
#
_symmetry.space_group_name_H-M   'P 1'
#
loop_
_entity.id
_entity.type
_entity.pdbx_description
1 polymer ?
#
loop_
_entity_poly.entity_id
_entity_poly.type
_entity_poly.pdbx_seq_one_letter_code
_entity_poly.pdbx_strand_id
1 'polypeptide(L)'
;MQQITPIILCGGSGSRLWPLSRKSYPKQFVPLVGNKTLFQNSATRLTGKQFKNPVIVTNSDYRFIVTEQLQEIGIDPGAILIEPEGRNTAPAILAAALFEYQINPDAILVVAPSDHIIKDVDAFQLAIEEAYKVALDGQLVTFGIKPTHPETGFGYLELSKISTAQAVPLKAFVEKPNLTNAKKMFQSENFLWNSGIFLFQARDIIEAFKKYSPSDLDAVNLSLNNSINDLGFCRLNLTDWVKTENISIDYAIMEKSDNLSVVPFSAGWSDLGGWDAVWRENVSNANGVNTSNNATAIGCENSLIRSEDDSIEVVGIGLKNIITVAMKDAVLVADMSKSQDVKKAVDILKEKKASQATQFPKDHRPWGWFESLTIDEKFQVKKIHVHPGASLSLQSHKYRAEHWIVVSGVAEVTIDEEVKLISENQSVYIPLGAIHRMRNPGENPMELIEVQTGTYFGEDDIFRYDDVYSRGQGAKG
;
A
#
# COMPACT_ATOMS: atom_id res chain seq x y z
N MET A 1 24.76 18.74 -4.76
CA MET A 1 23.61 18.51 -3.87
C MET A 1 23.76 17.11 -3.30
N GLN A 2 23.63 16.93 -1.98
CA GLN A 2 23.57 15.60 -1.38
C GLN A 2 22.33 14.89 -1.88
N GLN A 3 22.42 13.56 -2.11
CA GLN A 3 21.23 12.80 -2.52
C GLN A 3 20.20 12.74 -1.39
N ILE A 4 18.94 12.84 -1.78
CA ILE A 4 17.77 12.74 -0.90
C ILE A 4 17.39 11.26 -0.77
N THR A 5 17.13 10.77 0.45
CA THR A 5 16.59 9.43 0.66
C THR A 5 15.06 9.49 0.65
N PRO A 6 14.39 8.85 -0.31
CA PRO A 6 12.94 8.70 -0.28
C PRO A 6 12.52 7.71 0.82
N ILE A 7 11.57 8.12 1.64
CA ILE A 7 10.89 7.28 2.62
C ILE A 7 9.45 7.10 2.13
N ILE A 8 9.07 5.89 1.75
CA ILE A 8 7.73 5.60 1.23
C ILE A 8 6.94 4.82 2.29
N LEU A 9 5.85 5.43 2.75
CA LEU A 9 4.98 4.84 3.76
C LEU A 9 3.91 3.96 3.10
N CYS A 10 4.00 2.66 3.28
CA CYS A 10 3.08 1.66 2.73
C CYS A 10 2.14 1.11 3.80
N GLY A 11 1.40 1.99 4.47
CA GLY A 11 0.38 1.65 5.45
C GLY A 11 -1.05 1.91 4.95
N GLY A 12 -2.03 1.62 5.81
CA GLY A 12 -3.44 1.89 5.54
C GLY A 12 -4.16 0.79 4.74
N SER A 13 -5.47 0.63 4.98
CA SER A 13 -6.30 -0.41 4.35
C SER A 13 -7.16 0.07 3.19
N GLY A 14 -7.29 1.40 2.97
CA GLY A 14 -8.01 1.98 1.84
C GLY A 14 -9.48 1.54 1.66
N SER A 15 -10.19 1.18 2.71
CA SER A 15 -11.51 0.50 2.68
C SER A 15 -12.61 1.24 1.92
N ARG A 16 -12.48 2.55 1.64
CA ARG A 16 -13.45 3.32 0.85
C ARG A 16 -13.46 2.97 -0.64
N LEU A 17 -12.43 2.25 -1.11
CA LEU A 17 -12.33 1.76 -2.49
C LEU A 17 -12.68 0.27 -2.61
N TRP A 18 -13.43 -0.26 -1.63
CA TRP A 18 -14.04 -1.58 -1.76
C TRP A 18 -14.95 -1.62 -3.01
N PRO A 19 -15.01 -2.70 -3.78
CA PRO A 19 -14.47 -4.04 -3.54
C PRO A 19 -13.01 -4.24 -3.96
N LEU A 20 -12.40 -3.28 -4.65
CA LEU A 20 -11.06 -3.40 -5.21
C LEU A 20 -9.96 -3.29 -4.14
N SER A 21 -10.15 -2.42 -3.14
CA SER A 21 -9.24 -2.30 -2.01
C SER A 21 -9.79 -3.05 -0.79
N ARG A 22 -9.01 -3.95 -0.23
CA ARG A 22 -9.35 -4.75 0.97
C ARG A 22 -8.18 -4.73 1.97
N LYS A 23 -8.41 -5.22 3.19
CA LYS A 23 -7.35 -5.28 4.20
C LYS A 23 -6.12 -6.06 3.71
N SER A 24 -6.32 -7.20 3.04
CA SER A 24 -5.22 -8.01 2.50
C SER A 24 -4.58 -7.44 1.22
N TYR A 25 -5.23 -6.50 0.55
CA TYR A 25 -4.76 -5.87 -0.69
C TYR A 25 -5.21 -4.41 -0.76
N PRO A 26 -4.52 -3.48 -0.07
CA PRO A 26 -4.91 -2.08 0.02
C PRO A 26 -4.74 -1.30 -1.30
N LYS A 27 -5.36 -0.11 -1.34
CA LYS A 27 -5.45 0.74 -2.54
C LYS A 27 -4.10 1.08 -3.18
N GLN A 28 -3.03 1.21 -2.39
CA GLN A 28 -1.71 1.55 -2.90
C GLN A 28 -1.14 0.51 -3.87
N PHE A 29 -1.55 -0.74 -3.73
CA PHE A 29 -1.11 -1.83 -4.59
C PHE A 29 -2.00 -2.07 -5.82
N VAL A 30 -2.98 -1.19 -6.05
CA VAL A 30 -3.96 -1.31 -7.13
C VAL A 30 -3.73 -0.25 -8.21
N PRO A 31 -3.85 -0.58 -9.52
CA PRO A 31 -3.78 0.37 -10.62
C PRO A 31 -5.13 1.12 -10.77
N LEU A 32 -5.38 2.13 -9.95
CA LEU A 32 -6.62 2.92 -9.95
C LEU A 32 -6.67 3.94 -11.08
N VAL A 33 -5.52 4.45 -11.49
CA VAL A 33 -5.36 5.43 -12.58
C VAL A 33 -4.15 5.05 -13.42
N GLY A 34 -4.36 4.74 -14.69
CA GLY A 34 -3.32 4.22 -15.57
C GLY A 34 -2.96 2.75 -15.28
N ASN A 35 -1.78 2.32 -15.74
CA ASN A 35 -1.36 0.90 -15.72
C ASN A 35 -0.45 0.52 -14.54
N LYS A 36 0.07 1.52 -13.80
CA LYS A 36 0.91 1.29 -12.62
C LYS A 36 0.09 1.44 -11.35
N THR A 37 0.44 0.70 -10.32
CA THR A 37 -0.15 0.88 -8.99
C THR A 37 0.23 2.23 -8.38
N LEU A 38 -0.52 2.68 -7.38
CA LEU A 38 -0.19 3.95 -6.71
C LEU A 38 1.18 3.89 -6.03
N PHE A 39 1.53 2.75 -5.45
CA PHE A 39 2.84 2.50 -4.87
C PHE A 39 3.97 2.56 -5.92
N GLN A 40 3.80 1.89 -7.07
CA GLN A 40 4.75 1.95 -8.17
C GLN A 40 4.93 3.37 -8.70
N ASN A 41 3.85 4.13 -8.83
CA ASN A 41 3.90 5.55 -9.21
C ASN A 41 4.65 6.39 -8.16
N SER A 42 4.39 6.12 -6.86
CA SER A 42 5.08 6.81 -5.74
C SER A 42 6.57 6.52 -5.74
N ALA A 43 6.98 5.27 -5.96
CA ALA A 43 8.39 4.90 -6.07
C ALA A 43 9.04 5.51 -7.33
N THR A 44 8.38 5.42 -8.50
CA THR A 44 8.94 5.90 -9.77
C THR A 44 9.21 7.42 -9.77
N ARG A 45 8.30 8.24 -9.20
CA ARG A 45 8.47 9.71 -9.17
C ARG A 45 9.61 10.21 -8.27
N LEU A 46 10.08 9.35 -7.36
CA LEU A 46 11.19 9.63 -6.44
C LEU A 46 12.47 8.89 -6.87
N THR A 47 12.69 8.73 -8.17
CA THR A 47 13.91 8.19 -8.77
C THR A 47 14.68 9.29 -9.51
N GLY A 48 15.93 9.00 -9.84
CA GLY A 48 16.82 9.93 -10.57
C GLY A 48 18.09 10.24 -9.78
N LYS A 49 18.98 11.05 -10.38
CA LYS A 49 20.33 11.31 -9.83
C LYS A 49 20.32 12.00 -8.46
N GLN A 50 19.25 12.75 -8.15
CA GLN A 50 19.08 13.45 -6.88
C GLN A 50 18.59 12.55 -5.75
N PHE A 51 18.15 11.34 -6.03
CA PHE A 51 17.62 10.42 -5.03
C PHE A 51 18.53 9.21 -4.81
N LYS A 52 18.54 8.70 -3.59
CA LYS A 52 19.02 7.36 -3.25
C LYS A 52 17.94 6.32 -3.53
N ASN A 53 18.28 5.05 -3.37
CA ASN A 53 17.29 3.97 -3.33
C ASN A 53 16.30 4.20 -2.17
N PRO A 54 14.99 3.98 -2.38
CA PRO A 54 13.97 4.29 -1.38
C PRO A 54 14.03 3.36 -0.17
N VAL A 55 13.78 3.91 1.00
CA VAL A 55 13.45 3.14 2.22
C VAL A 55 11.93 2.99 2.28
N ILE A 56 11.45 1.77 2.36
CA ILE A 56 10.02 1.45 2.43
C ILE A 56 9.67 1.11 3.87
N VAL A 57 8.63 1.73 4.41
CA VAL A 57 8.06 1.35 5.72
C VAL A 57 6.72 0.69 5.48
N THR A 58 6.58 -0.56 5.91
CA THR A 58 5.37 -1.36 5.69
C THR A 58 5.17 -2.37 6.82
N ASN A 59 4.04 -3.08 6.82
CA ASN A 59 3.80 -4.17 7.77
C ASN A 59 4.14 -5.55 7.17
N SER A 60 4.12 -6.58 8.02
CA SER A 60 4.43 -7.95 7.61
C SER A 60 3.52 -8.49 6.49
N ASP A 61 2.25 -8.07 6.45
CA ASP A 61 1.28 -8.59 5.47
C ASP A 61 1.59 -8.13 4.04
N TYR A 62 2.24 -6.96 3.88
CA TYR A 62 2.48 -6.36 2.55
C TYR A 62 3.92 -6.50 2.04
N ARG A 63 4.84 -7.06 2.84
CA ARG A 63 6.27 -7.10 2.49
C ARG A 63 6.58 -7.75 1.13
N PHE A 64 5.85 -8.80 0.78
CA PHE A 64 6.09 -9.53 -0.48
C PHE A 64 5.51 -8.80 -1.68
N ILE A 65 4.32 -8.22 -1.56
CA ILE A 65 3.77 -7.41 -2.64
C ILE A 65 4.59 -6.13 -2.89
N VAL A 66 5.14 -5.53 -1.83
CA VAL A 66 6.09 -4.41 -1.95
C VAL A 66 7.31 -4.82 -2.76
N THR A 67 7.92 -5.95 -2.43
CA THR A 67 9.09 -6.46 -3.14
C THR A 67 8.78 -6.78 -4.60
N GLU A 68 7.67 -7.48 -4.86
CA GLU A 68 7.22 -7.84 -6.21
C GLU A 68 6.98 -6.60 -7.07
N GLN A 69 6.22 -5.62 -6.56
CA GLN A 69 5.91 -4.41 -7.32
C GLN A 69 7.12 -3.50 -7.57
N LEU A 70 8.11 -3.47 -6.67
CA LEU A 70 9.37 -2.76 -6.92
C LEU A 70 10.19 -3.48 -8.00
N GLN A 71 10.25 -4.82 -7.96
CA GLN A 71 10.95 -5.61 -8.96
C GLN A 71 10.35 -5.44 -10.35
N GLU A 72 9.01 -5.39 -10.48
CA GLU A 72 8.31 -5.15 -11.75
C GLU A 72 8.72 -3.84 -12.43
N ILE A 73 9.10 -2.82 -11.65
CA ILE A 73 9.52 -1.51 -12.16
C ILE A 73 11.04 -1.29 -12.10
N GLY A 74 11.81 -2.34 -11.74
CA GLY A 74 13.28 -2.31 -11.70
C GLY A 74 13.87 -1.37 -10.66
N ILE A 75 13.21 -1.19 -9.51
CA ILE A 75 13.69 -0.37 -8.39
C ILE A 75 14.13 -1.29 -7.25
N ASP A 76 15.42 -1.20 -6.89
CA ASP A 76 15.93 -1.85 -5.70
C ASP A 76 15.69 -0.94 -4.47
N PRO A 77 15.08 -1.41 -3.38
CA PRO A 77 14.96 -0.64 -2.15
C PRO A 77 16.32 -0.52 -1.44
N GLY A 78 16.56 0.64 -0.82
CA GLY A 78 17.70 0.82 0.10
C GLY A 78 17.51 0.01 1.39
N ALA A 79 16.27 -0.07 1.88
CA ALA A 79 15.82 -0.92 2.98
C ALA A 79 14.30 -1.11 2.94
N ILE A 80 13.82 -2.19 3.55
CA ILE A 80 12.39 -2.38 3.84
C ILE A 80 12.25 -2.60 5.35
N LEU A 81 11.68 -1.61 6.04
CA LEU A 81 11.40 -1.66 7.47
C LEU A 81 10.02 -2.25 7.69
N ILE A 82 9.94 -3.30 8.51
CA ILE A 82 8.68 -3.98 8.83
C ILE A 82 8.19 -3.55 10.19
N GLU A 83 7.09 -2.80 10.21
CA GLU A 83 6.34 -2.49 11.43
C GLU A 83 5.66 -3.78 11.94
N PRO A 84 5.83 -4.14 13.23
CA PRO A 84 5.15 -5.31 13.80
C PRO A 84 3.62 -5.14 13.83
N GLU A 85 3.16 -3.92 14.07
CA GLU A 85 1.75 -3.50 13.98
C GLU A 85 1.65 -2.02 13.59
N GLY A 86 0.57 -1.61 12.96
CA GLY A 86 0.36 -0.23 12.54
C GLY A 86 0.16 0.72 13.73
N ARG A 87 0.99 1.76 13.83
CA ARG A 87 0.95 2.80 14.87
C ARG A 87 0.80 4.21 14.28
N ASN A 88 0.14 4.33 13.13
CA ASN A 88 0.00 5.59 12.39
C ASN A 88 1.36 6.08 11.85
N THR A 89 1.46 7.35 11.46
CA THR A 89 2.63 7.84 10.69
C THR A 89 3.82 8.30 11.53
N ALA A 90 3.61 8.72 12.79
CA ALA A 90 4.72 9.25 13.60
C ALA A 90 5.79 8.18 13.91
N PRO A 91 5.47 7.01 14.48
CA PRO A 91 6.47 5.98 14.73
C PRO A 91 7.13 5.45 13.44
N ALA A 92 6.36 5.32 12.34
CA ALA A 92 6.86 4.87 11.05
C ALA A 92 7.94 5.81 10.48
N ILE A 93 7.67 7.12 10.49
CA ILE A 93 8.61 8.15 10.03
C ILE A 93 9.83 8.19 10.93
N LEU A 94 9.63 8.11 12.25
CA LEU A 94 10.73 8.12 13.22
C LEU A 94 11.65 6.91 13.04
N ALA A 95 11.10 5.71 12.79
CA ALA A 95 11.90 4.51 12.54
C ALA A 95 12.79 4.67 11.31
N ALA A 96 12.24 5.18 10.21
CA ALA A 96 13.01 5.46 8.99
C ALA A 96 14.06 6.57 9.21
N ALA A 97 13.70 7.61 9.94
CA ALA A 97 14.63 8.71 10.26
C ALA A 97 15.81 8.21 11.13
N LEU A 98 15.55 7.41 12.16
CA LEU A 98 16.60 6.80 12.99
C LEU A 98 17.47 5.83 12.20
N PHE A 99 16.87 5.02 11.30
CA PHE A 99 17.61 4.11 10.42
C PHE A 99 18.59 4.87 9.52
N GLU A 100 18.16 5.93 8.85
CA GLU A 100 19.04 6.76 8.02
C GLU A 100 20.03 7.58 8.85
N TYR A 101 19.63 8.06 10.04
CA TYR A 101 20.50 8.80 10.95
C TYR A 101 21.70 7.98 11.41
N GLN A 102 21.54 6.66 11.66
CA GLN A 102 22.65 5.77 12.00
C GLN A 102 23.69 5.67 10.88
N ILE A 103 23.27 5.87 9.62
CA ILE A 103 24.15 5.84 8.44
C ILE A 103 24.77 7.23 8.21
N ASN A 104 23.95 8.27 8.23
CA ASN A 104 24.35 9.66 8.06
C ASN A 104 23.39 10.61 8.82
N PRO A 105 23.85 11.23 9.91
CA PRO A 105 23.03 12.16 10.69
C PRO A 105 22.45 13.35 9.89
N ASP A 106 23.14 13.77 8.84
CA ASP A 106 22.75 14.87 7.96
C ASP A 106 21.94 14.40 6.72
N ALA A 107 21.47 13.14 6.70
CA ALA A 107 20.66 12.63 5.60
C ALA A 107 19.42 13.50 5.39
N ILE A 108 19.17 13.90 4.14
CA ILE A 108 17.94 14.58 3.74
C ILE A 108 16.92 13.51 3.38
N LEU A 109 15.76 13.56 4.00
CA LEU A 109 14.68 12.60 3.83
C LEU A 109 13.49 13.28 3.15
N VAL A 110 12.93 12.68 2.10
CA VAL A 110 11.61 13.01 1.58
C VAL A 110 10.66 11.90 1.95
N VAL A 111 9.69 12.19 2.81
CA VAL A 111 8.67 11.25 3.27
C VAL A 111 7.43 11.41 2.42
N ALA A 112 6.96 10.35 1.82
CA ALA A 112 5.78 10.37 0.95
C ALA A 112 4.86 9.17 1.22
N PRO A 113 3.53 9.37 1.25
CA PRO A 113 2.56 8.28 1.20
C PRO A 113 2.65 7.52 -0.13
N SER A 114 2.40 6.22 -0.08
CA SER A 114 2.42 5.34 -1.27
C SER A 114 1.15 5.38 -2.10
N ASP A 115 0.12 6.10 -1.66
CA ASP A 115 -1.25 6.00 -2.16
C ASP A 115 -1.81 7.29 -2.75
N HIS A 116 -0.95 8.30 -2.99
CA HIS A 116 -1.31 9.58 -3.60
C HIS A 116 -0.96 9.65 -5.08
N ILE A 117 -1.81 10.34 -5.84
CA ILE A 117 -1.52 10.74 -7.22
C ILE A 117 -0.83 12.11 -7.24
N ILE A 118 0.16 12.24 -8.12
CA ILE A 118 0.78 13.49 -8.54
C ILE A 118 0.95 13.38 -10.06
N LYS A 119 0.19 14.17 -10.82
CA LYS A 119 0.19 14.09 -12.30
C LYS A 119 1.41 14.75 -12.92
N ASP A 120 1.81 15.90 -12.43
CA ASP A 120 2.97 16.65 -12.88
C ASP A 120 4.18 16.36 -12.00
N VAL A 121 4.94 15.33 -12.40
CA VAL A 121 6.13 14.88 -11.68
C VAL A 121 7.25 15.92 -11.73
N ASP A 122 7.38 16.66 -12.84
CA ASP A 122 8.43 17.69 -12.99
C ASP A 122 8.17 18.86 -12.03
N ALA A 123 6.93 19.33 -11.95
CA ALA A 123 6.56 20.36 -10.98
C ALA A 123 6.78 19.88 -9.53
N PHE A 124 6.54 18.62 -9.23
CA PHE A 124 6.80 18.04 -7.91
C PHE A 124 8.30 17.97 -7.61
N GLN A 125 9.13 17.60 -8.57
CA GLN A 125 10.58 17.56 -8.38
C GLN A 125 11.16 18.98 -8.17
N LEU A 126 10.66 20.00 -8.87
CA LEU A 126 11.02 21.39 -8.60
C LEU A 126 10.63 21.85 -7.19
N ALA A 127 9.46 21.43 -6.71
CA ALA A 127 9.05 21.70 -5.33
C ALA A 127 9.96 21.02 -4.30
N ILE A 128 10.43 19.78 -4.58
CA ILE A 128 11.42 19.08 -3.74
C ILE A 128 12.76 19.86 -3.71
N GLU A 129 13.23 20.38 -4.85
CA GLU A 129 14.45 21.18 -4.90
C GLU A 129 14.35 22.47 -4.06
N GLU A 130 13.18 23.10 -4.05
CA GLU A 130 12.93 24.27 -3.21
C GLU A 130 12.88 23.89 -1.73
N ALA A 131 12.19 22.79 -1.38
CA ALA A 131 12.13 22.27 -0.02
C ALA A 131 13.53 21.88 0.52
N TYR A 132 14.36 21.29 -0.34
CA TYR A 132 15.74 20.90 0.00
C TYR A 132 16.56 22.09 0.52
N LYS A 133 16.48 23.26 -0.14
CA LYS A 133 17.22 24.46 0.27
C LYS A 133 16.88 24.90 1.70
N VAL A 134 15.59 24.85 2.01
CA VAL A 134 15.05 25.31 3.29
C VAL A 134 15.30 24.28 4.40
N ALA A 135 15.28 23.00 4.06
CA ALA A 135 15.58 21.93 5.02
C ALA A 135 17.06 21.94 5.48
N LEU A 136 18.00 22.42 4.65
CA LEU A 136 19.40 22.61 5.05
C LEU A 136 19.57 23.61 6.19
N ASP A 137 18.62 24.55 6.33
CA ASP A 137 18.57 25.56 7.40
C ASP A 137 17.81 25.05 8.66
N GLY A 138 17.60 23.70 8.78
CA GLY A 138 16.97 23.06 9.93
C GLY A 138 15.45 23.18 9.98
N GLN A 139 14.79 23.50 8.85
CA GLN A 139 13.34 23.56 8.78
C GLN A 139 12.74 22.19 8.50
N LEU A 140 11.59 21.89 9.11
CA LEU A 140 10.71 20.80 8.72
C LEU A 140 9.77 21.32 7.63
N VAL A 141 9.90 20.78 6.43
CA VAL A 141 9.16 21.28 5.26
C VAL A 141 8.01 20.35 4.92
N THR A 142 6.81 20.91 4.71
CA THR A 142 5.67 20.21 4.12
C THR A 142 5.31 20.80 2.77
N PHE A 143 4.47 20.08 2.00
CA PHE A 143 4.03 20.50 0.68
C PHE A 143 2.54 20.85 0.72
N GLY A 144 2.22 22.06 0.27
CA GLY A 144 0.88 22.62 0.37
C GLY A 144 0.14 22.64 -0.95
N ILE A 145 -1.10 22.16 -0.95
CA ILE A 145 -1.98 22.07 -2.11
C ILE A 145 -3.07 23.14 -2.01
N LYS A 146 -3.32 23.86 -3.10
CA LYS A 146 -4.39 24.86 -3.12
C LYS A 146 -5.76 24.17 -2.94
N PRO A 147 -6.56 24.54 -1.92
CA PRO A 147 -7.88 23.99 -1.71
C PRO A 147 -8.81 24.24 -2.91
N THR A 148 -9.61 23.24 -3.28
CA THR A 148 -10.65 23.35 -4.33
C THR A 148 -12.06 23.31 -3.75
N HIS A 149 -12.18 22.89 -2.50
CA HIS A 149 -13.44 22.81 -1.74
C HIS A 149 -13.16 22.78 -0.23
N PRO A 150 -14.15 22.99 0.65
CA PRO A 150 -13.95 22.82 2.09
C PRO A 150 -13.91 21.31 2.43
N GLU A 151 -12.72 20.78 2.75
CA GLU A 151 -12.48 19.39 3.12
C GLU A 151 -12.20 19.29 4.63
N THR A 152 -12.83 18.32 5.30
CA THR A 152 -12.63 18.07 6.73
C THR A 152 -11.69 16.92 7.03
N GLY A 153 -11.32 16.16 6.02
CA GLY A 153 -10.40 15.02 6.10
C GLY A 153 -8.93 15.38 6.01
N PHE A 154 -8.59 16.63 5.65
CA PHE A 154 -7.23 17.11 5.47
C PHE A 154 -6.80 18.11 6.54
N GLY A 155 -5.50 18.21 6.76
CA GLY A 155 -4.88 19.29 7.49
C GLY A 155 -4.85 20.58 6.64
N TYR A 156 -4.90 21.73 7.30
CA TYR A 156 -4.80 23.05 6.69
C TYR A 156 -3.54 23.78 7.20
N LEU A 157 -2.82 24.38 6.27
CA LEU A 157 -1.57 25.09 6.48
C LEU A 157 -1.80 26.58 6.32
N GLU A 158 -1.71 27.38 7.40
CA GLU A 158 -1.81 28.83 7.34
C GLU A 158 -0.45 29.44 6.95
N LEU A 159 -0.41 30.14 5.84
CA LEU A 159 0.79 30.79 5.32
C LEU A 159 1.09 32.07 6.08
N SER A 160 2.36 32.34 6.37
CA SER A 160 2.80 33.65 6.89
C SER A 160 2.72 34.77 5.83
N LYS A 161 2.88 34.39 4.54
CA LYS A 161 2.68 35.24 3.37
C LYS A 161 2.25 34.39 2.19
N ILE A 162 1.47 34.95 1.27
CA ILE A 162 1.03 34.24 0.06
C ILE A 162 2.23 33.95 -0.84
N SER A 163 2.36 32.71 -1.29
CA SER A 163 3.37 32.24 -2.25
C SER A 163 2.76 31.17 -3.14
N THR A 164 3.31 31.01 -4.34
CA THR A 164 2.85 30.02 -5.31
C THR A 164 3.86 28.90 -5.60
N ALA A 165 5.13 29.10 -5.23
CA ALA A 165 6.18 28.13 -5.52
C ALA A 165 7.34 28.18 -4.51
N GLN A 166 7.65 29.36 -3.92
CA GLN A 166 8.74 29.49 -2.96
C GLN A 166 8.31 29.02 -1.58
N ALA A 167 9.23 28.40 -0.86
CA ALA A 167 9.03 28.03 0.53
C ALA A 167 8.73 29.25 1.39
N VAL A 168 7.75 29.14 2.27
CA VAL A 168 7.40 30.17 3.25
C VAL A 168 7.21 29.55 4.63
N PRO A 169 7.55 30.27 5.71
CA PRO A 169 7.26 29.82 7.07
C PRO A 169 5.75 29.64 7.27
N LEU A 170 5.36 28.59 7.98
CA LEU A 170 3.98 28.41 8.42
C LEU A 170 3.67 29.32 9.60
N LYS A 171 2.45 29.84 9.62
CA LYS A 171 1.88 30.54 10.77
C LYS A 171 1.16 29.58 11.70
N ALA A 172 0.43 28.59 11.14
CA ALA A 172 -0.25 27.58 11.90
C ALA A 172 -0.48 26.31 11.04
N PHE A 173 -0.54 25.17 11.71
CA PHE A 173 -0.99 23.88 11.17
C PHE A 173 -2.28 23.48 11.90
N VAL A 174 -3.33 23.12 11.20
CA VAL A 174 -4.63 22.74 11.77
C VAL A 174 -5.08 21.42 11.15
N GLU A 175 -4.96 20.32 11.89
CA GLU A 175 -5.34 19.00 11.40
C GLU A 175 -6.85 18.77 11.50
N LYS A 176 -7.45 18.35 10.40
CA LYS A 176 -8.86 17.93 10.27
C LYS A 176 -9.87 18.86 10.96
N PRO A 177 -10.00 20.14 10.51
CA PRO A 177 -10.92 21.08 11.11
C PRO A 177 -12.37 20.64 10.95
N ASN A 178 -13.26 21.13 11.81
CA ASN A 178 -14.69 20.96 11.59
C ASN A 178 -15.15 21.73 10.34
N LEU A 179 -16.32 21.37 9.81
CA LEU A 179 -16.84 21.92 8.54
C LEU A 179 -16.94 23.45 8.53
N THR A 180 -17.28 24.06 9.67
CA THR A 180 -17.40 25.52 9.80
C THR A 180 -16.03 26.18 9.62
N ASN A 181 -15.01 25.65 10.24
CA ASN A 181 -13.64 26.14 10.11
C ASN A 181 -13.07 25.85 8.72
N ALA A 182 -13.28 24.63 8.17
CA ALA A 182 -12.87 24.28 6.81
C ALA A 182 -13.46 25.25 5.75
N LYS A 183 -14.74 25.66 5.88
CA LYS A 183 -15.35 26.65 5.00
C LYS A 183 -14.67 28.03 5.10
N LYS A 184 -14.34 28.47 6.32
CA LYS A 184 -13.62 29.75 6.53
C LYS A 184 -12.21 29.70 5.93
N MET A 185 -11.49 28.61 6.15
CA MET A 185 -10.14 28.41 5.62
C MET A 185 -10.15 28.34 4.10
N PHE A 186 -11.11 27.62 3.49
CA PHE A 186 -11.27 27.57 2.05
C PHE A 186 -11.54 28.94 1.41
N GLN A 187 -12.31 29.80 2.09
CA GLN A 187 -12.60 31.16 1.62
C GLN A 187 -11.41 32.14 1.75
N SER A 188 -10.38 31.74 2.50
CA SER A 188 -9.22 32.55 2.75
C SER A 188 -8.06 32.09 1.85
N GLU A 189 -7.43 33.02 1.12
CA GLU A 189 -6.37 32.70 0.15
C GLU A 189 -5.04 32.29 0.80
N ASN A 190 -4.90 32.43 2.12
CA ASN A 190 -3.68 32.12 2.86
C ASN A 190 -3.65 30.71 3.46
N PHE A 191 -4.60 29.82 3.10
CA PHE A 191 -4.60 28.43 3.53
C PHE A 191 -4.34 27.45 2.37
N LEU A 192 -3.52 26.44 2.64
CA LEU A 192 -3.30 25.29 1.75
C LEU A 192 -3.71 24.01 2.47
N TRP A 193 -4.04 22.95 1.73
CA TRP A 193 -4.14 21.61 2.30
C TRP A 193 -2.76 21.03 2.53
N ASN A 194 -2.59 20.31 3.63
CA ASN A 194 -1.42 19.46 3.85
C ASN A 194 -1.48 18.22 2.94
N SER A 195 -0.46 18.04 2.12
CA SER A 195 -0.37 16.85 1.25
C SER A 195 0.06 15.57 1.99
N GLY A 196 0.51 15.67 3.25
CA GLY A 196 1.12 14.55 3.96
C GLY A 196 2.49 14.14 3.44
N ILE A 197 3.11 14.97 2.60
CA ILE A 197 4.48 14.80 2.12
C ILE A 197 5.38 15.76 2.90
N PHE A 198 6.54 15.28 3.37
CA PHE A 198 7.46 16.07 4.18
C PHE A 198 8.89 15.95 3.67
N LEU A 199 9.71 16.98 3.93
CA LEU A 199 11.14 16.95 3.66
C LEU A 199 11.90 17.63 4.81
N PHE A 200 12.93 16.95 5.33
CA PHE A 200 13.73 17.41 6.46
C PHE A 200 15.06 16.67 6.55
N GLN A 201 15.99 17.18 7.36
CA GLN A 201 17.16 16.40 7.77
C GLN A 201 16.78 15.38 8.85
N ALA A 202 17.43 14.20 8.84
CA ALA A 202 17.19 13.16 9.82
C ALA A 202 17.38 13.65 11.26
N ARG A 203 18.45 14.43 11.52
CA ARG A 203 18.72 15.02 12.83
C ARG A 203 17.61 15.96 13.31
N ASP A 204 17.03 16.77 12.40
CA ASP A 204 16.08 17.81 12.80
C ASP A 204 14.74 17.22 13.20
N ILE A 205 14.26 16.19 12.48
CA ILE A 205 13.04 15.48 12.88
C ILE A 205 13.25 14.69 14.18
N ILE A 206 14.43 14.10 14.41
CA ILE A 206 14.75 13.38 15.65
C ILE A 206 14.79 14.35 16.84
N GLU A 207 15.38 15.55 16.69
CA GLU A 207 15.34 16.58 17.74
C GLU A 207 13.91 17.08 18.01
N ALA A 208 13.04 17.15 16.98
CA ALA A 208 11.63 17.46 17.18
C ALA A 208 10.93 16.35 17.99
N PHE A 209 11.17 15.07 17.71
CA PHE A 209 10.65 13.97 18.53
C PHE A 209 11.17 14.02 19.97
N LYS A 210 12.44 14.32 20.17
CA LYS A 210 13.03 14.47 21.50
C LYS A 210 12.34 15.58 22.30
N LYS A 211 11.95 16.67 21.65
CA LYS A 211 11.26 17.81 22.28
C LYS A 211 9.77 17.50 22.56
N TYR A 212 9.05 16.87 21.61
CA TYR A 212 7.58 16.82 21.62
C TYR A 212 7.00 15.43 21.91
N SER A 213 7.78 14.35 21.70
CA SER A 213 7.37 12.95 21.91
C SER A 213 8.57 12.07 22.34
N PRO A 214 9.23 12.36 23.47
CA PRO A 214 10.44 11.64 23.90
C PRO A 214 10.18 10.15 24.16
N SER A 215 9.00 9.78 24.64
CA SER A 215 8.62 8.37 24.87
C SER A 215 8.60 7.56 23.58
N ASP A 216 8.08 8.13 22.47
CA ASP A 216 8.12 7.48 21.18
C ASP A 216 9.53 7.37 20.64
N LEU A 217 10.37 8.40 20.82
CA LEU A 217 11.77 8.35 20.43
C LEU A 217 12.50 7.19 21.11
N ASP A 218 12.33 7.03 22.42
CA ASP A 218 12.98 5.94 23.19
C ASP A 218 12.47 4.56 22.72
N ALA A 219 11.14 4.41 22.57
CA ALA A 219 10.53 3.16 22.18
C ALA A 219 10.91 2.71 20.75
N VAL A 220 10.88 3.63 19.79
CA VAL A 220 11.26 3.35 18.40
C VAL A 220 12.75 3.06 18.28
N ASN A 221 13.60 3.83 18.98
CA ASN A 221 15.04 3.60 18.99
C ASN A 221 15.40 2.21 19.56
N LEU A 222 14.75 1.79 20.66
CA LEU A 222 14.92 0.43 21.20
C LEU A 222 14.41 -0.62 20.21
N SER A 223 13.26 -0.40 19.59
CA SER A 223 12.68 -1.32 18.61
C SER A 223 13.59 -1.51 17.38
N LEU A 224 14.22 -0.44 16.90
CA LEU A 224 15.16 -0.49 15.79
C LEU A 224 16.47 -1.16 16.20
N ASN A 225 17.05 -0.84 17.35
CA ASN A 225 18.29 -1.44 17.84
C ASN A 225 18.15 -2.95 18.13
N ASN A 226 16.95 -3.40 18.52
CA ASN A 226 16.62 -4.81 18.73
C ASN A 226 15.98 -5.45 17.50
N SER A 227 16.05 -4.81 16.32
CA SER A 227 15.50 -5.34 15.07
C SER A 227 16.24 -6.58 14.59
N ILE A 228 15.58 -7.41 13.80
CA ILE A 228 16.12 -8.62 13.20
C ILE A 228 16.11 -8.46 11.68
N ASN A 229 17.26 -8.72 11.03
CA ASN A 229 17.32 -8.86 9.59
C ASN A 229 16.88 -10.27 9.18
N ASP A 230 15.78 -10.33 8.43
CA ASP A 230 15.19 -11.57 7.94
C ASP A 230 14.84 -11.42 6.45
N LEU A 231 15.46 -12.22 5.59
CA LEU A 231 15.26 -12.21 4.13
C LEU A 231 15.41 -10.82 3.47
N GLY A 232 16.29 -9.98 3.98
CA GLY A 232 16.48 -8.61 3.47
C GLY A 232 15.53 -7.58 4.07
N PHE A 233 14.63 -7.99 4.97
CA PHE A 233 13.74 -7.10 5.71
C PHE A 233 14.33 -6.76 7.08
N CYS A 234 14.28 -5.48 7.47
CA CYS A 234 14.56 -5.04 8.83
C CYS A 234 13.26 -5.11 9.65
N ARG A 235 13.10 -6.18 10.45
CA ARG A 235 11.93 -6.38 11.30
C ARG A 235 12.11 -5.66 12.63
N LEU A 236 11.33 -4.63 12.87
CA LEU A 236 11.34 -3.90 14.13
C LEU A 236 10.87 -4.79 15.29
N ASN A 237 11.42 -4.59 16.48
CA ASN A 237 11.10 -5.41 17.65
C ASN A 237 9.70 -5.09 18.19
N LEU A 238 8.82 -6.09 18.24
CA LEU A 238 7.42 -5.92 18.71
C LEU A 238 7.34 -5.41 20.15
N THR A 239 8.15 -5.95 21.07
CA THR A 239 8.06 -5.65 22.51
C THR A 239 8.30 -4.17 22.81
N ASP A 240 9.20 -3.54 22.04
CA ASP A 240 9.49 -2.12 22.18
C ASP A 240 8.53 -1.27 21.33
N TRP A 241 8.17 -1.75 20.13
CA TRP A 241 7.25 -1.06 19.22
C TRP A 241 5.88 -0.79 19.82
N VAL A 242 5.29 -1.74 20.55
CA VAL A 242 3.96 -1.60 21.15
C VAL A 242 3.88 -0.52 22.24
N LYS A 243 5.02 -0.01 22.70
CA LYS A 243 5.09 1.10 23.68
C LYS A 243 4.88 2.47 23.02
N THR A 244 4.93 2.55 21.67
CA THR A 244 4.70 3.81 20.96
C THR A 244 3.23 4.20 20.96
N GLU A 245 2.94 5.49 20.89
CA GLU A 245 1.60 6.00 20.70
C GLU A 245 1.10 5.72 19.27
N ASN A 246 -0.20 5.46 19.13
CA ASN A 246 -0.84 5.36 17.82
C ASN A 246 -1.27 6.77 17.35
N ILE A 247 -0.32 7.54 16.83
CA ILE A 247 -0.49 8.95 16.53
C ILE A 247 0.12 9.31 15.17
N SER A 248 -0.50 10.26 14.44
CA SER A 248 0.10 10.78 13.21
C SER A 248 1.21 11.78 13.50
N ILE A 249 2.14 11.92 12.55
CA ILE A 249 3.23 12.91 12.60
C ILE A 249 2.67 14.33 12.72
N ASP A 250 1.50 14.58 12.14
CA ASP A 250 0.82 15.87 12.16
C ASP A 250 0.53 16.31 13.60
N TYR A 251 -0.12 15.43 14.39
CA TYR A 251 -0.42 15.70 15.81
C TYR A 251 0.79 15.57 16.72
N ALA A 252 1.68 14.61 16.44
CA ALA A 252 2.83 14.37 17.31
C ALA A 252 3.86 15.51 17.25
N ILE A 253 4.12 16.02 16.04
CA ILE A 253 5.23 16.94 15.76
C ILE A 253 4.77 18.22 15.04
N MET A 254 4.05 18.09 13.89
CA MET A 254 3.87 19.24 12.99
C MET A 254 3.03 20.37 13.61
N GLU A 255 1.96 20.06 14.34
CA GLU A 255 1.16 21.08 15.04
C GLU A 255 1.91 21.79 16.19
N LYS A 256 3.01 21.18 16.69
CA LYS A 256 3.76 21.67 17.85
C LYS A 256 5.06 22.36 17.50
N SER A 257 5.55 22.19 16.27
CA SER A 257 6.87 22.67 15.86
C SER A 257 6.86 24.12 15.43
N ASP A 258 7.88 24.85 15.85
CA ASP A 258 8.05 26.29 15.55
C ASP A 258 8.87 26.53 14.25
N ASN A 259 9.56 25.49 13.75
CA ASN A 259 10.45 25.55 12.58
C ASN A 259 9.80 24.89 11.34
N LEU A 260 8.51 25.17 11.09
CA LEU A 260 7.78 24.63 9.95
C LEU A 260 7.82 25.62 8.77
N SER A 261 8.06 25.06 7.59
CA SER A 261 7.91 25.76 6.32
C SER A 261 7.04 24.95 5.35
N VAL A 262 6.40 25.63 4.41
CA VAL A 262 5.62 24.99 3.37
C VAL A 262 6.10 25.42 2.00
N VAL A 263 6.19 24.45 1.07
CA VAL A 263 6.34 24.72 -0.36
C VAL A 263 4.97 24.53 -1.01
N PRO A 264 4.34 25.61 -1.51
CA PRO A 264 3.14 25.47 -2.32
C PRO A 264 3.47 24.81 -3.64
N PHE A 265 2.68 23.83 -4.08
CA PHE A 265 2.81 23.26 -5.41
C PHE A 265 1.46 22.89 -6.02
N SER A 266 1.39 22.92 -7.34
CA SER A 266 0.18 22.61 -8.09
C SER A 266 0.53 21.60 -9.17
N ALA A 267 0.61 20.32 -8.77
CA ALA A 267 1.04 19.20 -9.62
C ALA A 267 -0.06 18.17 -9.85
N GLY A 268 -1.32 18.55 -9.74
CA GLY A 268 -2.45 17.62 -9.88
C GLY A 268 -2.44 16.54 -8.81
N TRP A 269 -2.31 16.95 -7.54
CA TRP A 269 -2.33 16.06 -6.38
C TRP A 269 -3.74 15.59 -6.05
N SER A 270 -3.86 14.30 -5.70
CA SER A 270 -5.07 13.70 -5.14
C SER A 270 -4.71 12.56 -4.18
N ASP A 271 -5.42 12.46 -3.06
CA ASP A 271 -5.29 11.36 -2.09
C ASP A 271 -6.11 10.13 -2.46
N LEU A 272 -6.92 10.19 -3.53
CA LEU A 272 -7.86 9.15 -3.95
C LEU A 272 -8.67 8.57 -2.77
N GLY A 273 -9.29 9.47 -2.01
CA GLY A 273 -10.01 9.12 -0.79
C GLY A 273 -11.28 8.28 -0.99
N GLY A 274 -11.81 8.16 -2.21
CA GLY A 274 -13.01 7.39 -2.55
C GLY A 274 -13.22 7.25 -4.05
N TRP A 275 -14.26 6.53 -4.44
CA TRP A 275 -14.61 6.28 -5.85
C TRP A 275 -14.96 7.54 -6.63
N ASP A 276 -15.50 8.56 -5.99
CA ASP A 276 -15.74 9.88 -6.57
C ASP A 276 -14.43 10.57 -6.97
N ALA A 277 -13.35 10.42 -6.18
CA ALA A 277 -12.04 10.91 -6.53
C ALA A 277 -11.45 10.11 -7.72
N VAL A 278 -11.59 8.78 -7.71
CA VAL A 278 -11.17 7.94 -8.86
C VAL A 278 -11.90 8.36 -10.14
N TRP A 279 -13.20 8.65 -10.08
CA TRP A 279 -13.96 9.15 -11.22
C TRP A 279 -13.42 10.49 -11.74
N ARG A 280 -13.12 11.45 -10.85
CA ARG A 280 -12.56 12.77 -11.23
C ARG A 280 -11.17 12.68 -11.86
N GLU A 281 -10.34 11.73 -11.41
CA GLU A 281 -8.94 11.58 -11.86
C GLU A 281 -8.81 10.83 -13.18
N ASN A 282 -9.80 10.06 -13.58
CA ASN A 282 -9.83 9.32 -14.85
C ASN A 282 -10.50 10.12 -15.97
N VAL A 283 -10.20 9.76 -17.21
CA VAL A 283 -10.78 10.41 -18.40
C VAL A 283 -12.23 9.99 -18.54
N SER A 284 -13.14 10.98 -18.58
CA SER A 284 -14.57 10.80 -18.84
C SER A 284 -14.93 11.24 -20.25
N ASN A 285 -15.97 10.65 -20.81
CA ASN A 285 -16.56 11.11 -22.08
C ASN A 285 -17.32 12.47 -21.90
N ALA A 286 -17.92 12.99 -22.98
CA ALA A 286 -18.65 14.26 -22.96
C ALA A 286 -19.82 14.30 -21.98
N ASN A 287 -20.37 13.15 -21.59
CA ASN A 287 -21.46 13.04 -20.62
C ASN A 287 -20.95 12.79 -19.18
N GLY A 288 -19.65 12.90 -18.94
CA GLY A 288 -19.07 12.64 -17.61
C GLY A 288 -19.04 11.16 -17.23
N VAL A 289 -19.10 10.25 -18.18
CA VAL A 289 -19.06 8.81 -17.92
C VAL A 289 -17.65 8.28 -18.12
N ASN A 290 -17.15 7.57 -17.11
CA ASN A 290 -15.89 6.86 -17.13
C ASN A 290 -16.15 5.34 -17.10
N THR A 291 -15.55 4.60 -18.04
CA THR A 291 -15.70 3.14 -18.16
C THR A 291 -14.34 2.46 -18.23
N SER A 292 -14.22 1.24 -17.66
CA SER A 292 -13.13 0.31 -17.97
C SER A 292 -13.33 -0.35 -19.34
N ASN A 293 -12.33 -1.14 -19.80
CA ASN A 293 -12.43 -1.83 -21.09
C ASN A 293 -13.64 -2.78 -21.19
N ASN A 294 -13.94 -3.51 -20.10
CA ASN A 294 -15.06 -4.46 -20.03
C ASN A 294 -16.32 -3.82 -19.42
N ALA A 295 -16.57 -2.55 -19.76
CA ALA A 295 -17.76 -1.83 -19.30
C ALA A 295 -18.38 -1.03 -20.43
N THR A 296 -19.69 -1.20 -20.65
CA THR A 296 -20.47 -0.51 -21.68
C THR A 296 -21.49 0.40 -21.03
N ALA A 297 -21.54 1.67 -21.46
CA ALA A 297 -22.49 2.66 -20.96
C ALA A 297 -23.42 3.15 -22.08
N ILE A 298 -24.74 3.02 -21.90
CA ILE A 298 -25.76 3.46 -22.86
C ILE A 298 -26.65 4.50 -22.19
N GLY A 299 -26.64 5.75 -22.67
CA GLY A 299 -27.46 6.82 -22.13
C GLY A 299 -27.17 7.18 -20.66
N CYS A 300 -25.95 6.96 -20.20
CA CYS A 300 -25.51 7.26 -18.84
C CYS A 300 -24.94 8.69 -18.73
N GLU A 301 -25.00 9.26 -17.53
CA GLU A 301 -24.47 10.60 -17.19
C GLU A 301 -23.71 10.55 -15.85
N ASN A 302 -22.57 11.28 -15.75
CA ASN A 302 -21.80 11.50 -14.51
C ASN A 302 -21.59 10.20 -13.69
N SER A 303 -21.18 9.12 -14.34
CA SER A 303 -21.12 7.80 -13.71
C SER A 303 -19.77 7.13 -13.93
N LEU A 304 -19.37 6.30 -12.96
CA LEU A 304 -18.23 5.41 -13.04
C LEU A 304 -18.73 3.97 -13.18
N ILE A 305 -18.35 3.28 -14.24
CA ILE A 305 -18.73 1.88 -14.50
C ILE A 305 -17.45 1.10 -14.80
N ARG A 306 -17.04 0.23 -13.88
CA ARG A 306 -15.78 -0.52 -13.97
C ARG A 306 -16.00 -2.01 -13.78
N SER A 307 -15.34 -2.80 -14.62
CA SER A 307 -15.01 -4.20 -14.34
C SER A 307 -13.51 -4.29 -14.05
N GLU A 308 -13.16 -4.97 -12.99
CA GLU A 308 -11.77 -5.27 -12.60
C GLU A 308 -11.41 -6.73 -12.89
N ASP A 309 -12.26 -7.43 -13.64
CA ASP A 309 -12.06 -8.79 -14.08
C ASP A 309 -12.38 -8.90 -15.58
N ASP A 310 -11.45 -9.42 -16.37
CA ASP A 310 -11.57 -9.51 -17.82
C ASP A 310 -12.68 -10.51 -18.28
N SER A 311 -13.14 -11.37 -17.38
CA SER A 311 -14.23 -12.32 -17.64
C SER A 311 -15.63 -11.75 -17.37
N ILE A 312 -15.74 -10.53 -16.82
CA ILE A 312 -17.00 -9.89 -16.44
C ILE A 312 -17.26 -8.67 -17.31
N GLU A 313 -18.32 -8.70 -18.12
CA GLU A 313 -18.85 -7.53 -18.79
C GLU A 313 -19.86 -6.80 -17.90
N VAL A 314 -19.70 -5.48 -17.77
CA VAL A 314 -20.64 -4.61 -17.02
C VAL A 314 -21.35 -3.68 -17.97
N VAL A 315 -22.68 -3.75 -18.04
CA VAL A 315 -23.49 -2.91 -18.89
C VAL A 315 -24.37 -1.97 -18.05
N GLY A 316 -24.16 -0.67 -18.19
CA GLY A 316 -24.99 0.35 -17.57
C GLY A 316 -25.92 1.01 -18.59
N ILE A 317 -27.22 1.09 -18.30
CA ILE A 317 -28.21 1.71 -19.19
C ILE A 317 -28.99 2.78 -18.43
N GLY A 318 -28.95 4.03 -18.92
CA GLY A 318 -29.72 5.14 -18.38
C GLY A 318 -29.36 5.56 -16.96
N LEU A 319 -28.15 5.23 -16.49
CA LEU A 319 -27.66 5.52 -15.14
C LEU A 319 -27.20 6.98 -15.02
N LYS A 320 -27.48 7.60 -13.87
CA LYS A 320 -27.06 8.97 -13.55
C LYS A 320 -26.44 9.03 -12.15
N ASN A 321 -25.25 9.63 -12.03
CA ASN A 321 -24.52 9.81 -10.77
C ASN A 321 -24.28 8.49 -10.02
N ILE A 322 -23.96 7.41 -10.73
CA ILE A 322 -23.77 6.08 -10.18
C ILE A 322 -22.32 5.64 -10.25
N ILE A 323 -21.87 4.98 -9.19
CA ILE A 323 -20.64 4.19 -9.12
C ILE A 323 -21.05 2.73 -9.26
N THR A 324 -20.47 2.02 -10.24
CA THR A 324 -20.56 0.56 -10.35
C THR A 324 -19.15 0.01 -10.50
N VAL A 325 -18.75 -0.89 -9.60
CA VAL A 325 -17.45 -1.55 -9.64
C VAL A 325 -17.68 -3.05 -9.43
N ALA A 326 -17.34 -3.84 -10.44
CA ALA A 326 -17.50 -5.29 -10.43
C ALA A 326 -16.12 -5.97 -10.32
N MET A 327 -16.05 -6.94 -9.44
CA MET A 327 -14.96 -7.91 -9.28
C MET A 327 -15.55 -9.31 -9.33
N LYS A 328 -14.70 -10.32 -9.48
CA LYS A 328 -15.07 -11.73 -9.55
C LYS A 328 -15.95 -12.21 -8.40
N ASP A 329 -15.75 -11.65 -7.21
CA ASP A 329 -16.37 -12.11 -5.95
C ASP A 329 -17.23 -11.03 -5.25
N ALA A 330 -17.29 -9.81 -5.77
CA ALA A 330 -18.05 -8.72 -5.17
C ALA A 330 -18.40 -7.60 -6.17
N VAL A 331 -19.55 -6.97 -6.01
CA VAL A 331 -19.98 -5.83 -6.81
C VAL A 331 -20.43 -4.70 -5.90
N LEU A 332 -19.95 -3.49 -6.18
CA LEU A 332 -20.44 -2.24 -5.56
C LEU A 332 -21.36 -1.51 -6.55
N VAL A 333 -22.53 -1.11 -6.09
CA VAL A 333 -23.39 -0.12 -6.75
C VAL A 333 -23.74 0.94 -5.72
N ALA A 334 -23.42 2.20 -6.01
CA ALA A 334 -23.63 3.31 -5.08
C ALA A 334 -23.96 4.60 -5.83
N ASP A 335 -24.68 5.50 -5.18
CA ASP A 335 -24.79 6.89 -5.61
C ASP A 335 -23.44 7.60 -5.47
N MET A 336 -23.02 8.40 -6.45
CA MET A 336 -21.73 9.10 -6.48
C MET A 336 -21.52 9.97 -5.23
N SER A 337 -22.60 10.64 -4.75
CA SER A 337 -22.55 11.47 -3.54
C SER A 337 -22.38 10.68 -2.24
N LYS A 338 -22.49 9.34 -2.29
CA LYS A 338 -22.38 8.42 -1.15
C LYS A 338 -21.07 7.62 -1.15
N SER A 339 -20.10 8.01 -1.97
CA SER A 339 -18.80 7.32 -2.06
C SER A 339 -18.11 7.12 -0.69
N GLN A 340 -18.25 8.09 0.22
CA GLN A 340 -17.69 8.01 1.57
C GLN A 340 -18.41 6.97 2.47
N ASP A 341 -19.67 6.63 2.17
CA ASP A 341 -20.44 5.64 2.93
C ASP A 341 -20.06 4.18 2.60
N VAL A 342 -19.23 3.94 1.57
CA VAL A 342 -18.69 2.61 1.25
C VAL A 342 -18.01 1.97 2.46
N LYS A 343 -17.33 2.75 3.30
CA LYS A 343 -16.74 2.25 4.57
C LYS A 343 -17.78 1.61 5.49
N LYS A 344 -18.99 2.19 5.60
CA LYS A 344 -20.08 1.63 6.41
C LYS A 344 -20.54 0.27 5.88
N ALA A 345 -20.60 0.13 4.52
CA ALA A 345 -20.94 -1.16 3.91
C ALA A 345 -19.90 -2.23 4.25
N VAL A 346 -18.59 -1.88 4.19
CA VAL A 346 -17.50 -2.79 4.59
C VAL A 346 -17.63 -3.20 6.07
N ASP A 347 -17.98 -2.28 6.96
CA ASP A 347 -18.12 -2.60 8.39
C ASP A 347 -19.32 -3.56 8.63
N ILE A 348 -20.43 -3.38 7.92
CA ILE A 348 -21.57 -4.32 7.92
C ILE A 348 -21.16 -5.70 7.38
N LEU A 349 -20.37 -5.75 6.31
CA LEU A 349 -19.88 -7.02 5.76
C LEU A 349 -18.95 -7.75 6.74
N LYS A 350 -18.12 -7.02 7.52
CA LYS A 350 -17.30 -7.60 8.60
C LYS A 350 -18.17 -8.20 9.71
N GLU A 351 -19.24 -7.50 10.12
CA GLU A 351 -20.19 -8.03 11.11
C GLU A 351 -20.86 -9.33 10.61
N LYS A 352 -21.17 -9.40 9.32
CA LYS A 352 -21.67 -10.62 8.64
C LYS A 352 -20.61 -11.70 8.43
N LYS A 353 -19.34 -11.41 8.76
CA LYS A 353 -18.19 -12.31 8.53
C LYS A 353 -18.00 -12.68 7.05
N ALA A 354 -18.41 -11.81 6.12
CA ALA A 354 -18.18 -12.00 4.70
C ALA A 354 -16.68 -11.85 4.40
N SER A 355 -16.08 -12.87 3.79
CA SER A 355 -14.63 -12.86 3.46
C SER A 355 -14.27 -11.68 2.54
N GLN A 356 -15.17 -11.28 1.65
CA GLN A 356 -15.02 -10.14 0.73
C GLN A 356 -14.81 -8.80 1.44
N ALA A 357 -15.14 -8.70 2.72
CA ALA A 357 -14.89 -7.48 3.50
C ALA A 357 -13.38 -7.20 3.72
N THR A 358 -12.55 -8.26 3.78
CA THR A 358 -11.16 -8.15 4.19
C THR A 358 -10.18 -8.94 3.32
N GLN A 359 -10.60 -10.04 2.71
CA GLN A 359 -9.74 -10.93 1.91
C GLN A 359 -9.89 -10.61 0.43
N PHE A 360 -8.75 -10.48 -0.25
CA PHE A 360 -8.68 -10.39 -1.70
C PHE A 360 -8.52 -11.82 -2.27
N PRO A 361 -9.04 -12.13 -3.46
CA PRO A 361 -8.90 -13.48 -4.03
C PRO A 361 -7.45 -13.91 -4.26
N LYS A 362 -6.56 -12.95 -4.56
CA LYS A 362 -5.12 -13.18 -4.77
C LYS A 362 -4.34 -12.88 -3.49
N ASP A 363 -3.42 -13.78 -3.12
CA ASP A 363 -2.56 -13.67 -1.93
C ASP A 363 -1.09 -13.81 -2.32
N HIS A 364 -0.27 -12.81 -1.97
CA HIS A 364 1.16 -12.76 -2.31
C HIS A 364 2.00 -13.47 -1.25
N ARG A 365 2.99 -14.24 -1.72
CA ARG A 365 3.87 -15.08 -0.93
C ARG A 365 5.34 -14.82 -1.32
N PRO A 366 6.31 -15.22 -0.49
CA PRO A 366 7.72 -15.04 -0.85
C PRO A 366 8.15 -15.82 -2.10
N TRP A 367 7.38 -16.84 -2.48
CA TRP A 367 7.65 -17.69 -3.64
C TRP A 367 6.82 -17.32 -4.88
N GLY A 368 5.94 -16.32 -4.79
CA GLY A 368 5.02 -15.91 -5.85
C GLY A 368 3.65 -15.52 -5.29
N TRP A 369 2.59 -16.06 -5.85
CA TRP A 369 1.23 -15.80 -5.38
C TRP A 369 0.29 -16.97 -5.70
N PHE A 370 -0.84 -17.01 -5.03
CA PHE A 370 -1.97 -17.84 -5.44
C PHE A 370 -3.25 -17.03 -5.53
N GLU A 371 -4.17 -17.49 -6.37
CA GLU A 371 -5.52 -16.96 -6.51
C GLU A 371 -6.53 -18.08 -6.26
N SER A 372 -7.47 -17.85 -5.34
CA SER A 372 -8.61 -18.75 -5.13
C SER A 372 -9.61 -18.55 -6.26
N LEU A 373 -9.77 -19.57 -7.12
CA LEU A 373 -10.68 -19.52 -8.26
C LEU A 373 -12.11 -19.88 -7.87
N THR A 374 -12.26 -20.90 -7.02
CA THR A 374 -13.54 -21.32 -6.44
C THR A 374 -13.32 -22.05 -5.14
N ILE A 375 -14.30 -21.97 -4.25
CA ILE A 375 -14.34 -22.71 -2.99
C ILE A 375 -15.75 -23.22 -2.75
N ASP A 376 -15.87 -24.47 -2.31
CA ASP A 376 -17.11 -25.11 -1.94
C ASP A 376 -16.91 -25.92 -0.65
N GLU A 377 -17.95 -26.58 -0.14
CA GLU A 377 -17.92 -27.35 1.11
C GLU A 377 -16.85 -28.45 1.12
N LYS A 378 -16.59 -29.09 -0.03
CA LYS A 378 -15.71 -30.27 -0.16
C LYS A 378 -14.47 -30.06 -1.01
N PHE A 379 -14.31 -28.89 -1.64
CA PHE A 379 -13.13 -28.59 -2.45
C PHE A 379 -12.82 -27.10 -2.53
N GLN A 380 -11.55 -26.80 -2.85
CA GLN A 380 -11.07 -25.48 -3.25
C GLN A 380 -10.17 -25.64 -4.47
N VAL A 381 -10.27 -24.70 -5.40
CA VAL A 381 -9.37 -24.63 -6.57
C VAL A 381 -8.56 -23.33 -6.48
N LYS A 382 -7.24 -23.45 -6.62
CA LYS A 382 -6.33 -22.31 -6.67
C LYS A 382 -5.53 -22.32 -7.96
N LYS A 383 -5.27 -21.13 -8.51
CA LYS A 383 -4.18 -20.88 -9.46
C LYS A 383 -2.95 -20.47 -8.65
N ILE A 384 -1.82 -21.13 -8.88
CA ILE A 384 -0.57 -20.85 -8.18
C ILE A 384 0.48 -20.44 -9.20
N HIS A 385 1.17 -19.35 -8.91
CA HIS A 385 2.27 -18.80 -9.68
C HIS A 385 3.54 -18.81 -8.82
N VAL A 386 4.60 -19.44 -9.33
CA VAL A 386 5.86 -19.61 -8.60
C VAL A 386 7.00 -18.96 -9.38
N HIS A 387 7.70 -18.02 -8.73
CA HIS A 387 8.85 -17.33 -9.33
C HIS A 387 9.98 -18.29 -9.69
N PRO A 388 10.86 -17.94 -10.65
CA PRO A 388 12.05 -18.72 -10.99
C PRO A 388 12.89 -19.06 -9.74
N GLY A 389 13.28 -20.32 -9.59
CA GLY A 389 14.09 -20.79 -8.48
C GLY A 389 13.39 -20.85 -7.11
N ALA A 390 12.17 -20.32 -6.99
CA ALA A 390 11.45 -20.27 -5.73
C ALA A 390 10.83 -21.63 -5.34
N SER A 391 10.56 -21.79 -4.04
CA SER A 391 10.07 -23.05 -3.47
C SER A 391 9.02 -22.78 -2.40
N LEU A 392 7.95 -23.57 -2.37
CA LEU A 392 7.03 -23.61 -1.23
C LEU A 392 7.72 -24.27 -0.02
N SER A 393 7.13 -24.13 1.17
CA SER A 393 7.58 -24.86 2.36
C SER A 393 7.44 -26.36 2.17
N LEU A 394 8.30 -27.15 2.83
CA LEU A 394 8.06 -28.58 3.03
C LEU A 394 6.96 -28.69 4.10
N GLN A 395 5.80 -29.22 3.72
CA GLN A 395 4.57 -29.14 4.51
C GLN A 395 3.69 -30.38 4.42
N SER A 396 2.73 -30.50 5.32
CA SER A 396 1.66 -31.50 5.23
C SER A 396 0.32 -30.90 5.69
N HIS A 397 -0.78 -31.58 5.34
CA HIS A 397 -2.14 -31.20 5.70
C HIS A 397 -2.89 -32.37 6.35
N LYS A 398 -3.66 -32.06 7.39
CA LYS A 398 -4.43 -33.06 8.14
C LYS A 398 -5.82 -33.29 7.56
N TYR A 399 -6.41 -32.27 6.91
CA TYR A 399 -7.82 -32.28 6.56
C TYR A 399 -8.09 -32.22 5.05
N ARG A 400 -7.03 -32.10 4.21
CA ARG A 400 -7.15 -32.03 2.75
C ARG A 400 -6.07 -32.82 2.03
N ALA A 401 -6.43 -33.38 0.88
CA ALA A 401 -5.53 -33.90 -0.15
C ALA A 401 -5.48 -32.90 -1.31
N GLU A 402 -4.45 -32.98 -2.14
CA GLU A 402 -4.23 -32.03 -3.23
C GLU A 402 -3.95 -32.73 -4.56
N HIS A 403 -4.43 -32.14 -5.66
CA HIS A 403 -4.06 -32.50 -7.03
C HIS A 403 -3.43 -31.28 -7.68
N TRP A 404 -2.22 -31.40 -8.16
CA TRP A 404 -1.50 -30.34 -8.84
C TRP A 404 -1.40 -30.65 -10.33
N ILE A 405 -1.79 -29.70 -11.18
CA ILE A 405 -1.73 -29.78 -12.64
C ILE A 405 -0.84 -28.67 -13.13
N VAL A 406 0.33 -28.95 -13.70
CA VAL A 406 1.24 -27.94 -14.25
C VAL A 406 0.66 -27.41 -15.55
N VAL A 407 0.43 -26.09 -15.62
CA VAL A 407 -0.13 -25.39 -16.78
C VAL A 407 1.00 -24.83 -17.65
N SER A 408 2.04 -24.25 -17.02
CA SER A 408 3.24 -23.81 -17.74
C SER A 408 4.50 -23.99 -16.88
N GLY A 409 5.61 -24.28 -17.53
CA GLY A 409 6.90 -24.53 -16.89
C GLY A 409 7.07 -25.97 -16.40
N VAL A 410 7.95 -26.16 -15.42
CA VAL A 410 8.26 -27.47 -14.81
C VAL A 410 8.25 -27.33 -13.29
N ALA A 411 7.55 -28.24 -12.62
CA ALA A 411 7.55 -28.34 -11.16
C ALA A 411 8.46 -29.48 -10.70
N GLU A 412 9.39 -29.19 -9.81
CA GLU A 412 10.06 -30.20 -8.98
C GLU A 412 9.20 -30.45 -7.75
N VAL A 413 8.62 -31.64 -7.65
CA VAL A 413 7.68 -32.00 -6.60
C VAL A 413 8.30 -33.07 -5.71
N THR A 414 8.41 -32.77 -4.42
CA THR A 414 8.77 -33.71 -3.37
C THR A 414 7.51 -34.25 -2.73
N ILE A 415 7.37 -35.58 -2.60
CA ILE A 415 6.30 -36.26 -1.85
C ILE A 415 6.98 -37.30 -0.99
N ASP A 416 6.96 -37.10 0.33
CA ASP A 416 7.73 -37.89 1.31
C ASP A 416 9.20 -37.98 0.93
N GLU A 417 9.72 -39.14 0.50
CA GLU A 417 11.11 -39.32 0.10
C GLU A 417 11.31 -39.26 -1.42
N GLU A 418 10.24 -39.19 -2.21
CA GLU A 418 10.32 -39.16 -3.67
C GLU A 418 10.39 -37.74 -4.22
N VAL A 419 11.27 -37.50 -5.19
CA VAL A 419 11.33 -36.25 -5.96
C VAL A 419 11.04 -36.54 -7.44
N LYS A 420 10.10 -35.80 -8.01
CA LYS A 420 9.66 -35.96 -9.40
C LYS A 420 9.66 -34.61 -10.12
N LEU A 421 10.01 -34.63 -11.41
CA LEU A 421 9.79 -33.48 -12.28
C LEU A 421 8.43 -33.68 -13.00
N ILE A 422 7.55 -32.71 -12.87
CA ILE A 422 6.23 -32.67 -13.48
C ILE A 422 6.25 -31.54 -14.50
N SER A 423 6.09 -31.89 -15.77
CA SER A 423 6.08 -30.96 -16.89
C SER A 423 4.67 -30.46 -17.22
N GLU A 424 4.57 -29.52 -18.16
CA GLU A 424 3.28 -29.03 -18.67
C GLU A 424 2.34 -30.17 -19.07
N ASN A 425 1.04 -30.01 -18.77
CA ASN A 425 -0.04 -30.99 -18.97
C ASN A 425 0.10 -32.28 -18.15
N GLN A 426 1.05 -32.33 -17.22
CA GLN A 426 1.15 -33.45 -16.26
C GLN A 426 0.56 -33.04 -14.92
N SER A 427 0.15 -34.04 -14.14
CA SER A 427 -0.43 -33.87 -12.83
C SER A 427 0.15 -34.84 -11.81
N VAL A 428 0.05 -34.46 -10.55
CA VAL A 428 0.46 -35.27 -9.41
C VAL A 428 -0.57 -35.20 -8.29
N TYR A 429 -0.81 -36.31 -7.63
CA TYR A 429 -1.67 -36.44 -6.46
C TYR A 429 -0.82 -36.40 -5.19
N ILE A 430 -1.21 -35.55 -4.24
CA ILE A 430 -0.64 -35.44 -2.91
C ILE A 430 -1.65 -36.03 -1.92
N PRO A 431 -1.37 -37.21 -1.34
CA PRO A 431 -2.28 -37.83 -0.37
C PRO A 431 -2.43 -37.02 0.90
N LEU A 432 -3.56 -37.22 1.59
CA LEU A 432 -3.79 -36.70 2.92
C LEU A 432 -2.64 -37.06 3.86
N GLY A 433 -2.04 -36.07 4.51
CA GLY A 433 -0.94 -36.25 5.48
C GLY A 433 0.44 -36.43 4.89
N ALA A 434 0.60 -36.62 3.57
CA ALA A 434 1.90 -36.73 2.92
C ALA A 434 2.72 -35.44 3.12
N ILE A 435 4.02 -35.58 3.36
CA ILE A 435 4.95 -34.45 3.45
C ILE A 435 5.36 -34.08 2.03
N HIS A 436 5.11 -32.84 1.62
CA HIS A 436 5.30 -32.42 0.24
C HIS A 436 5.85 -31.02 0.11
N ARG A 437 6.49 -30.76 -1.02
CA ARG A 437 7.04 -29.47 -1.44
C ARG A 437 6.95 -29.32 -2.94
N MET A 438 6.75 -28.11 -3.41
CA MET A 438 6.92 -27.72 -4.79
C MET A 438 8.01 -26.69 -4.92
N ARG A 439 8.82 -26.81 -5.98
CA ARG A 439 9.85 -25.85 -6.37
C ARG A 439 9.74 -25.59 -7.88
N ASN A 440 9.98 -24.36 -8.29
CA ASN A 440 10.22 -24.03 -9.68
C ASN A 440 11.74 -24.10 -9.95
N PRO A 441 12.24 -25.14 -10.65
CA PRO A 441 13.66 -25.25 -10.98
C PRO A 441 14.08 -24.42 -12.21
N GLY A 442 13.11 -23.83 -12.93
CA GLY A 442 13.32 -23.14 -14.20
C GLY A 442 13.72 -21.66 -14.04
N GLU A 443 14.04 -21.04 -15.18
CA GLU A 443 14.39 -19.62 -15.29
C GLU A 443 13.18 -18.72 -15.57
N ASN A 444 12.02 -19.32 -15.89
CA ASN A 444 10.76 -18.61 -16.12
C ASN A 444 9.77 -18.91 -15.00
N PRO A 445 8.79 -18.03 -14.76
CA PRO A 445 7.69 -18.32 -13.84
C PRO A 445 6.97 -19.62 -14.21
N MET A 446 6.53 -20.36 -13.21
CA MET A 446 5.73 -21.58 -13.36
C MET A 446 4.30 -21.32 -12.89
N GLU A 447 3.32 -21.86 -13.61
CA GLU A 447 1.91 -21.80 -13.23
C GLU A 447 1.32 -23.20 -13.09
N LEU A 448 0.49 -23.39 -12.07
CA LEU A 448 -0.26 -24.62 -11.89
C LEU A 448 -1.66 -24.36 -11.34
N ILE A 449 -2.54 -25.34 -11.54
CA ILE A 449 -3.84 -25.42 -10.88
C ILE A 449 -3.72 -26.46 -9.76
N GLU A 450 -4.08 -26.03 -8.57
CA GLU A 450 -4.21 -26.86 -7.38
C GLU A 450 -5.69 -27.12 -7.09
N VAL A 451 -6.09 -28.37 -7.01
CA VAL A 451 -7.42 -28.79 -6.56
C VAL A 451 -7.25 -29.44 -5.19
N GLN A 452 -7.71 -28.78 -4.16
CA GLN A 452 -7.76 -29.29 -2.79
C GLN A 452 -9.11 -29.97 -2.56
N THR A 453 -9.12 -31.16 -1.99
CA THR A 453 -10.32 -31.90 -1.62
C THR A 453 -10.26 -32.32 -0.15
N GLY A 454 -11.32 -32.09 0.60
CA GLY A 454 -11.29 -32.39 2.03
C GLY A 454 -12.45 -31.79 2.82
N THR A 455 -12.22 -31.62 4.11
CA THR A 455 -13.23 -31.09 5.05
C THR A 455 -12.86 -29.72 5.61
N TYR A 456 -11.63 -29.25 5.37
CA TYR A 456 -11.15 -27.96 5.84
C TYR A 456 -9.99 -27.46 4.95
N PHE A 457 -10.02 -26.16 4.58
CA PHE A 457 -9.07 -25.53 3.63
C PHE A 457 -8.33 -24.33 4.23
N GLY A 458 -8.42 -24.11 5.54
CA GLY A 458 -7.74 -23.00 6.21
C GLY A 458 -6.22 -23.12 6.14
N GLU A 459 -5.53 -21.98 6.09
CA GLU A 459 -4.06 -21.90 6.07
C GLU A 459 -3.44 -22.37 7.42
N ASP A 460 -4.21 -22.43 8.48
CA ASP A 460 -3.83 -23.00 9.78
C ASP A 460 -3.73 -24.55 9.79
N ASP A 461 -4.20 -25.24 8.71
CA ASP A 461 -3.96 -26.67 8.47
C ASP A 461 -2.59 -26.94 7.82
N ILE A 462 -1.74 -25.91 7.62
CA ILE A 462 -0.40 -26.10 7.07
C ILE A 462 0.58 -26.41 8.21
N PHE A 463 1.05 -27.64 8.26
CA PHE A 463 2.14 -28.04 9.15
C PHE A 463 3.48 -27.97 8.39
N ARG A 464 4.35 -27.02 8.76
CA ARG A 464 5.64 -26.77 8.08
C ARG A 464 6.78 -27.51 8.77
N TYR A 465 7.54 -28.28 8.00
CA TYR A 465 8.74 -29.02 8.45
C TYR A 465 10.02 -28.24 8.13
N ASP A 466 10.07 -27.63 6.94
CA ASP A 466 11.18 -26.80 6.50
C ASP A 466 10.64 -25.67 5.62
N ASP A 467 11.00 -24.45 5.95
CA ASP A 467 10.56 -23.25 5.22
C ASP A 467 11.74 -22.29 5.07
N VAL A 468 12.27 -22.20 3.84
CA VAL A 468 13.38 -21.30 3.49
C VAL A 468 13.07 -19.83 3.76
N TYR A 469 11.80 -19.49 3.99
CA TYR A 469 11.31 -18.14 4.28
C TYR A 469 10.99 -17.90 5.76
N SER A 470 11.36 -18.85 6.64
CA SER A 470 11.22 -18.74 8.10
C SER A 470 9.82 -18.37 8.61
N ARG A 471 8.76 -18.80 7.92
CA ARG A 471 7.36 -18.59 8.37
C ARG A 471 7.01 -19.56 9.49
N GLY A 472 6.30 -19.09 10.52
CA GLY A 472 5.83 -19.94 11.61
C GLY A 472 4.77 -20.97 11.17
N GLN A 473 4.45 -21.93 12.06
CA GLN A 473 3.38 -22.91 11.86
C GLN A 473 2.04 -22.20 11.65
N GLY A 474 1.30 -22.59 10.60
CA GLY A 474 0.00 -21.99 10.26
C GLY A 474 0.03 -20.48 9.95
N ALA A 475 1.22 -19.86 9.89
CA ALA A 475 1.33 -18.44 9.59
C ALA A 475 1.03 -18.18 8.11
N LYS A 476 0.23 -17.15 7.86
CA LYS A 476 0.17 -16.51 6.54
C LYS A 476 1.55 -15.92 6.24
N GLY A 477 2.01 -16.05 5.05
CA GLY A 477 3.34 -15.70 4.58
C GLY A 477 3.78 -14.27 4.85
#